data_e4b0d0007947c6620188b2ebdc30263e
#
_entry.id   e4b0d0007947c6620188b2ebdc30263e
#
_cell.length_a   1.000
_cell.length_b   1.000
_cell.length_c   1.000
_cell.angle_alpha   90.00
_cell.angle_beta   90.00
_cell.angle_gamma   90.00
#
_symmetry.space_group_name_H-M   'P 1'
#
loop_
_entity.id
_entity.type
_entity.pdbx_description
1 polymer ?
#
loop_
_entity_poly.entity_id
_entity_poly.type
_entity_poly.pdbx_seq_one_letter_code
_entity_poly.pdbx_strand_id
1 'polypeptide(L)'
;KKYYGKYSDFVRQKEHLRKDYIRQYYAQRKKIEKTEEYIRRNIAGVNSKIAQGRRKQLERMERIAPPSFTHKPSIHFQELPISVQTVLEVNNLEVGYDFALLPKLNFSVMGGQKLVITGFNGVGKSTLLKTIVGNIASISGEFHFSEQIKIGYYEQDLNWSNDSLTPLQIISEQFPKLNMKEIRHHLAACGVKDTHVSQEIRTLSGGEQSKVKLCGLLLSPCNFLILDEPTNHLDAEAKEALQKALIKFKGSIILVSHEASFYLDWADSIFHIETGLVKGV
;
A
#
# COMPACT_ATOMS: atom_id res chain seq x y z
N LYS A 1 9.41 24.38 -4.78
CA LYS A 1 8.26 25.31 -4.85
C LYS A 1 7.62 25.40 -3.46
N LYS A 2 7.32 26.61 -2.97
CA LYS A 2 6.54 26.81 -1.73
C LYS A 2 5.06 26.74 -2.10
N TYR A 3 4.27 26.02 -1.30
CA TYR A 3 2.81 25.91 -1.44
C TYR A 3 2.17 26.63 -0.26
N TYR A 4 1.05 27.34 -0.49
CA TYR A 4 0.31 28.06 0.52
C TYR A 4 -1.09 27.45 0.65
N GLY A 5 -1.60 27.29 1.87
CA GLY A 5 -2.96 26.81 2.14
C GLY A 5 -2.99 25.53 2.98
N LYS A 6 -4.19 24.96 3.15
CA LYS A 6 -4.41 23.68 3.83
C LYS A 6 -3.88 22.51 2.98
N TYR A 7 -3.67 21.34 3.60
CA TYR A 7 -3.20 20.14 2.92
C TYR A 7 -4.05 19.77 1.68
N SER A 8 -5.37 19.93 1.77
CA SER A 8 -6.28 19.73 0.63
C SER A 8 -5.99 20.66 -0.56
N ASP A 9 -5.60 21.89 -0.29
CA ASP A 9 -5.27 22.87 -1.33
C ASP A 9 -3.93 22.52 -1.99
N PHE A 10 -2.96 22.08 -1.18
CA PHE A 10 -1.69 21.53 -1.67
C PHE A 10 -1.90 20.36 -2.64
N VAL A 11 -2.74 19.38 -2.27
CA VAL A 11 -3.04 18.22 -3.12
C VAL A 11 -3.65 18.65 -4.45
N ARG A 12 -4.64 19.56 -4.42
CA ARG A 12 -5.27 20.12 -5.65
C ARG A 12 -4.27 20.87 -6.52
N GLN A 13 -3.45 21.73 -5.93
CA GLN A 13 -2.42 22.48 -6.65
C GLN A 13 -1.37 21.54 -7.28
N LYS A 14 -0.92 20.53 -6.55
CA LYS A 14 0.01 19.50 -7.05
C LYS A 14 -0.59 18.74 -8.24
N GLU A 15 -1.84 18.36 -8.15
CA GLU A 15 -2.54 17.65 -9.25
C GLU A 15 -2.73 18.54 -10.48
N HIS A 16 -3.07 19.81 -10.29
CA HIS A 16 -3.19 20.77 -11.40
C HIS A 16 -1.83 20.97 -12.10
N LEU A 17 -0.77 21.21 -11.33
CA LEU A 17 0.58 21.36 -11.89
C LEU A 17 1.06 20.12 -12.63
N ARG A 18 0.68 18.91 -12.15
CA ARG A 18 0.99 17.64 -12.81
C ARG A 18 0.26 17.53 -14.15
N LYS A 19 -1.04 17.86 -14.19
CA LYS A 19 -1.83 17.87 -15.44
C LYS A 19 -1.25 18.83 -16.47
N ASP A 20 -0.88 20.05 -16.03
CA ASP A 20 -0.26 21.05 -16.91
C ASP A 20 1.10 20.59 -17.42
N TYR A 21 1.94 20.01 -16.58
CA TYR A 21 3.24 19.46 -16.98
C TYR A 21 3.10 18.36 -18.04
N ILE A 22 2.16 17.43 -17.85
CA ILE A 22 1.85 16.36 -18.79
C ILE A 22 1.37 16.94 -20.13
N ARG A 23 0.48 17.95 -20.08
CA ARG A 23 -0.03 18.64 -21.27
C ARG A 23 1.10 19.33 -22.04
N GLN A 24 2.00 20.03 -21.35
CA GLN A 24 3.15 20.69 -21.96
C GLN A 24 4.12 19.69 -22.59
N TYR A 25 4.41 18.57 -21.93
CA TYR A 25 5.26 17.51 -22.46
C TYR A 25 4.70 16.93 -23.76
N TYR A 26 3.44 16.53 -23.79
CA TYR A 26 2.84 15.98 -25.03
C TYR A 26 2.73 17.02 -26.13
N ALA A 27 2.45 18.27 -25.83
CA ALA A 27 2.45 19.35 -26.80
C ALA A 27 3.84 19.56 -27.41
N GLN A 28 4.88 19.59 -26.57
CA GLN A 28 6.27 19.70 -27.04
C GLN A 28 6.67 18.48 -27.87
N ARG A 29 6.38 17.26 -27.42
CA ARG A 29 6.67 16.02 -28.15
C ARG A 29 6.04 16.02 -29.54
N LYS A 30 4.76 16.37 -29.65
CA LYS A 30 4.05 16.47 -30.93
C LYS A 30 4.71 17.52 -31.85
N LYS A 31 5.19 18.65 -31.30
CA LYS A 31 5.89 19.68 -32.05
C LYS A 31 7.25 19.17 -32.57
N ILE A 32 7.98 18.44 -31.72
CA ILE A 32 9.27 17.81 -32.08
C ILE A 32 9.06 16.82 -33.21
N GLU A 33 8.14 15.85 -33.08
CA GLU A 33 7.83 14.83 -34.09
C GLU A 33 7.48 15.44 -35.44
N LYS A 34 6.61 16.47 -35.48
CA LYS A 34 6.26 17.18 -36.69
C LYS A 34 7.47 17.90 -37.32
N THR A 35 8.35 18.46 -36.48
CA THR A 35 9.52 19.17 -37.00
C THR A 35 10.58 18.20 -37.52
N GLU A 36 10.79 17.08 -36.86
CA GLU A 36 11.67 16.00 -37.34
C GLU A 36 11.17 15.40 -38.64
N GLU A 37 9.87 15.16 -38.76
CA GLU A 37 9.24 14.69 -40.03
C GLU A 37 9.46 15.69 -41.16
N TYR A 38 9.25 16.99 -40.92
CA TYR A 38 9.52 18.03 -41.90
C TYR A 38 10.99 18.04 -42.35
N ILE A 39 11.93 17.96 -41.39
CA ILE A 39 13.37 17.91 -41.67
C ILE A 39 13.68 16.70 -42.56
N ARG A 40 13.20 15.51 -42.16
CA ARG A 40 13.42 14.27 -42.90
C ARG A 40 12.98 14.35 -44.34
N ARG A 41 11.81 14.99 -44.62
CA ARG A 41 11.24 15.12 -45.95
C ARG A 41 11.94 16.17 -46.82
N ASN A 42 12.59 17.17 -46.20
CA ASN A 42 13.07 18.36 -46.93
C ASN A 42 14.59 18.56 -46.87
N ILE A 43 15.34 17.71 -46.15
CA ILE A 43 16.78 17.90 -45.91
C ILE A 43 17.63 17.89 -47.23
N ALA A 44 17.20 17.16 -48.24
CA ALA A 44 17.86 17.01 -49.52
C ALA A 44 17.19 17.73 -50.71
N GLY A 45 16.22 18.62 -50.42
CA GLY A 45 15.42 19.26 -51.49
C GLY A 45 15.52 20.80 -51.51
N VAL A 46 14.66 21.45 -52.32
CA VAL A 46 14.61 22.92 -52.48
C VAL A 46 14.50 23.66 -51.14
N ASN A 47 13.85 23.04 -50.14
CA ASN A 47 13.65 23.60 -48.79
C ASN A 47 14.77 23.24 -47.81
N SER A 48 15.97 22.76 -48.26
CA SER A 48 17.02 22.29 -47.42
C SER A 48 17.53 23.35 -46.41
N LYS A 49 17.65 24.63 -46.81
CA LYS A 49 18.01 25.74 -45.88
C LYS A 49 17.02 25.91 -44.74
N ILE A 50 15.71 25.80 -45.04
CA ILE A 50 14.65 25.88 -43.98
C ILE A 50 14.71 24.66 -43.08
N ALA A 51 14.92 23.47 -43.63
CA ALA A 51 15.07 22.23 -42.85
C ALA A 51 16.29 22.29 -41.90
N GLN A 52 17.45 22.80 -42.38
CA GLN A 52 18.60 23.02 -41.54
C GLN A 52 18.39 24.05 -40.41
N GLY A 53 17.66 25.15 -40.70
CA GLY A 53 17.26 26.13 -39.71
C GLY A 53 16.42 25.51 -38.59
N ARG A 54 15.39 24.71 -38.96
CA ARG A 54 14.54 23.98 -38.01
C ARG A 54 15.33 22.95 -37.21
N ARG A 55 16.29 22.26 -37.81
CA ARG A 55 17.20 21.35 -37.13
C ARG A 55 17.98 22.05 -36.03
N LYS A 56 18.63 23.20 -36.35
CA LYS A 56 19.35 24.01 -35.35
C LYS A 56 18.43 24.50 -34.22
N GLN A 57 17.18 24.86 -34.53
CA GLN A 57 16.20 25.27 -33.53
C GLN A 57 15.82 24.10 -32.62
N LEU A 58 15.70 22.89 -33.15
CA LEU A 58 15.35 21.67 -32.41
C LEU A 58 16.51 21.23 -31.50
N GLU A 59 17.76 21.37 -31.96
CA GLU A 59 18.98 21.09 -31.19
C GLU A 59 19.15 22.03 -29.99
N ARG A 60 18.68 23.28 -30.11
CA ARG A 60 18.72 24.30 -29.03
C ARG A 60 17.51 24.25 -28.08
N MET A 61 16.49 23.45 -28.43
CA MET A 61 15.26 23.41 -27.63
C MET A 61 15.51 22.66 -26.32
N GLU A 62 15.22 23.30 -25.19
CA GLU A 62 15.19 22.65 -23.88
C GLU A 62 14.06 21.61 -23.87
N ARG A 63 14.43 20.33 -23.74
CA ARG A 63 13.47 19.24 -23.74
C ARG A 63 12.89 19.05 -22.35
N ILE A 64 11.56 19.09 -22.28
CA ILE A 64 10.83 18.72 -21.07
C ILE A 64 11.06 17.22 -20.80
N ALA A 65 11.52 16.89 -19.61
CA ALA A 65 11.73 15.50 -19.22
C ALA A 65 10.41 14.69 -19.32
N PRO A 66 10.46 13.42 -19.71
CA PRO A 66 9.25 12.61 -19.74
C PRO A 66 8.60 12.61 -18.34
N PRO A 67 7.28 12.84 -18.27
CA PRO A 67 6.58 12.77 -17.00
C PRO A 67 6.81 11.39 -16.39
N SER A 68 7.31 11.38 -15.15
CA SER A 68 7.32 10.16 -14.37
C SER A 68 5.85 9.78 -14.12
N PHE A 69 5.37 8.80 -14.85
CA PHE A 69 4.09 8.18 -14.53
C PHE A 69 4.30 7.35 -13.26
N THR A 70 4.16 7.99 -12.10
CA THR A 70 3.83 7.23 -10.91
C THR A 70 2.43 6.68 -11.16
N HIS A 71 2.33 5.41 -11.51
CA HIS A 71 1.05 4.73 -11.50
C HIS A 71 0.45 4.97 -10.12
N LYS A 72 -0.78 5.52 -10.08
CA LYS A 72 -1.50 5.57 -8.80
C LYS A 72 -1.59 4.13 -8.32
N PRO A 73 -1.22 3.86 -7.07
CA PRO A 73 -1.33 2.52 -6.53
C PRO A 73 -2.76 1.99 -6.74
N SER A 74 -2.88 0.79 -7.25
CA SER A 74 -4.16 0.12 -7.43
C SER A 74 -4.11 -1.19 -6.67
N ILE A 75 -4.62 -1.16 -5.45
CA ILE A 75 -4.56 -2.26 -4.48
C ILE A 75 -5.81 -3.11 -4.59
N HIS A 76 -5.62 -4.42 -4.75
CA HIS A 76 -6.69 -5.42 -4.75
C HIS A 76 -6.21 -6.65 -3.99
N PHE A 77 -6.98 -7.09 -3.00
CA PHE A 77 -6.72 -8.33 -2.27
C PHE A 77 -7.19 -9.54 -3.08
N GLN A 78 -6.47 -10.65 -2.97
CA GLN A 78 -6.94 -11.94 -3.45
C GLN A 78 -7.92 -12.52 -2.41
N GLU A 79 -9.21 -12.27 -2.64
CA GLU A 79 -10.26 -12.63 -1.71
C GLU A 79 -10.65 -14.08 -1.83
N LEU A 80 -10.74 -14.78 -0.69
CA LEU A 80 -11.40 -16.08 -0.57
C LEU A 80 -12.82 -15.89 -0.02
N PRO A 81 -13.77 -16.74 -0.39
CA PRO A 81 -15.13 -16.66 0.14
C PRO A 81 -15.13 -16.91 1.66
N ILE A 82 -16.07 -16.27 2.35
CA ILE A 82 -16.35 -16.48 3.74
C ILE A 82 -17.80 -16.98 3.88
N SER A 83 -18.00 -18.12 4.54
CA SER A 83 -19.32 -18.75 4.69
C SER A 83 -19.69 -18.99 6.15
N VAL A 84 -18.89 -18.51 7.08
CA VAL A 84 -19.07 -18.70 8.52
C VAL A 84 -19.65 -17.47 9.17
N GLN A 85 -20.51 -17.65 10.19
CA GLN A 85 -21.10 -16.55 10.94
C GLN A 85 -20.09 -15.89 11.87
N THR A 86 -19.33 -16.66 12.63
CA THR A 86 -18.26 -16.17 13.51
C THR A 86 -16.92 -16.62 12.93
N VAL A 87 -16.00 -15.70 12.78
CA VAL A 87 -14.65 -15.92 12.22
C VAL A 87 -13.65 -16.18 13.32
N LEU A 88 -13.71 -15.38 14.37
CA LEU A 88 -12.83 -15.43 15.53
C LEU A 88 -13.64 -15.28 16.79
N GLU A 89 -13.38 -16.14 17.77
CA GLU A 89 -13.91 -16.03 19.12
C GLU A 89 -12.76 -15.97 20.11
N VAL A 90 -12.80 -15.02 21.04
CA VAL A 90 -11.77 -14.77 22.06
C VAL A 90 -12.40 -14.81 23.41
N ASN A 91 -11.93 -15.73 24.27
CA ASN A 91 -12.51 -16.02 25.58
C ASN A 91 -11.46 -15.88 26.69
N ASN A 92 -11.66 -14.90 27.58
CA ASN A 92 -10.80 -14.63 28.74
C ASN A 92 -9.30 -14.58 28.41
N LEU A 93 -8.95 -14.09 27.22
CA LEU A 93 -7.59 -14.09 26.69
C LEU A 93 -6.73 -13.08 27.43
N GLU A 94 -5.64 -13.56 28.03
CA GLU A 94 -4.58 -12.73 28.58
C GLU A 94 -3.35 -12.78 27.66
N VAL A 95 -2.88 -11.61 27.25
CA VAL A 95 -1.73 -11.45 26.36
C VAL A 95 -0.59 -10.73 27.04
N GLY A 96 0.62 -11.12 26.72
CA GLY A 96 1.83 -10.56 27.31
C GLY A 96 3.04 -11.44 27.02
N TYR A 97 4.14 -11.18 27.71
CA TYR A 97 5.37 -11.98 27.67
C TYR A 97 5.54 -12.72 29.00
N ASP A 98 6.18 -12.09 30.00
CA ASP A 98 6.35 -12.66 31.34
C ASP A 98 5.16 -12.38 32.25
N PHE A 99 4.35 -11.34 31.92
CA PHE A 99 3.17 -10.94 32.66
C PHE A 99 2.11 -10.39 31.72
N ALA A 100 0.86 -10.40 32.18
CA ALA A 100 -0.27 -9.88 31.39
C ALA A 100 -0.14 -8.36 31.20
N LEU A 101 -0.19 -7.92 29.93
CA LEU A 101 -0.18 -6.50 29.55
C LEU A 101 -1.57 -5.90 29.57
N LEU A 102 -2.60 -6.71 29.42
CA LEU A 102 -4.00 -6.32 29.27
C LEU A 102 -4.86 -7.12 30.24
N PRO A 103 -6.03 -6.58 30.65
CA PRO A 103 -7.05 -7.36 31.32
C PRO A 103 -7.54 -8.49 30.40
N LYS A 104 -8.27 -9.46 30.98
CA LYS A 104 -8.87 -10.56 30.20
C LYS A 104 -9.78 -10.03 29.13
N LEU A 105 -9.49 -10.38 27.88
CA LEU A 105 -10.21 -9.92 26.73
C LEU A 105 -11.27 -10.93 26.32
N ASN A 106 -12.47 -10.42 26.01
CA ASN A 106 -13.59 -11.20 25.48
C ASN A 106 -14.21 -10.43 24.33
N PHE A 107 -14.11 -10.97 23.12
CA PHE A 107 -14.77 -10.42 21.93
C PHE A 107 -14.87 -11.46 20.83
N SER A 108 -15.70 -11.19 19.84
CA SER A 108 -15.81 -12.03 18.64
C SER A 108 -15.79 -11.15 17.40
N VAL A 109 -15.41 -11.75 16.28
CA VAL A 109 -15.44 -11.13 14.95
C VAL A 109 -16.33 -11.96 14.05
N MET A 110 -17.33 -11.30 13.48
CA MET A 110 -18.29 -11.95 12.59
C MET A 110 -17.77 -12.00 11.15
N GLY A 111 -18.35 -12.90 10.33
CA GLY A 111 -18.07 -12.97 8.92
C GLY A 111 -18.36 -11.66 8.19
N GLY A 112 -17.36 -11.10 7.52
CA GLY A 112 -17.43 -9.81 6.82
C GLY A 112 -17.32 -8.57 7.71
N GLN A 113 -17.26 -8.73 9.05
CA GLN A 113 -17.14 -7.60 9.99
C GLN A 113 -15.76 -6.95 9.91
N LYS A 114 -15.75 -5.63 10.03
CA LYS A 114 -14.57 -4.78 10.07
C LYS A 114 -14.41 -4.16 11.45
N LEU A 115 -13.59 -4.82 12.29
CA LEU A 115 -13.32 -4.43 13.67
C LEU A 115 -12.04 -3.60 13.74
N VAL A 116 -12.11 -2.42 14.35
CA VAL A 116 -10.93 -1.59 14.63
C VAL A 116 -10.59 -1.69 16.11
N ILE A 117 -9.31 -1.94 16.41
CA ILE A 117 -8.79 -1.96 17.78
C ILE A 117 -8.06 -0.63 18.04
N THR A 118 -8.50 0.08 19.06
CA THR A 118 -7.92 1.35 19.51
C THR A 118 -7.39 1.24 20.93
N GLY A 119 -6.47 2.15 21.29
CA GLY A 119 -5.89 2.23 22.62
C GLY A 119 -4.56 2.96 22.62
N PHE A 120 -4.02 3.32 23.77
CA PHE A 120 -2.74 4.02 23.89
C PHE A 120 -1.57 3.25 23.27
N ASN A 121 -0.51 3.99 22.89
CA ASN A 121 0.72 3.36 22.39
C ASN A 121 1.37 2.53 23.52
N GLY A 122 1.84 1.33 23.16
CA GLY A 122 2.48 0.42 24.10
C GLY A 122 1.52 -0.36 25.02
N VAL A 123 0.20 -0.18 24.89
CA VAL A 123 -0.79 -0.89 25.73
C VAL A 123 -0.86 -2.41 25.47
N GLY A 124 -0.32 -2.90 24.34
CA GLY A 124 -0.34 -4.33 24.01
C GLY A 124 -1.15 -4.69 22.77
N LYS A 125 -1.56 -3.72 21.92
CA LYS A 125 -2.32 -3.98 20.69
C LYS A 125 -1.59 -4.94 19.74
N SER A 126 -0.33 -4.65 19.43
CA SER A 126 0.50 -5.51 18.58
C SER A 126 0.75 -6.87 19.21
N THR A 127 0.89 -6.93 20.54
CA THR A 127 1.03 -8.20 21.29
C THR A 127 -0.23 -9.04 21.15
N LEU A 128 -1.42 -8.43 21.25
CA LEU A 128 -2.70 -9.12 20.99
C LEU A 128 -2.74 -9.69 19.58
N LEU A 129 -2.40 -8.89 18.57
CA LEU A 129 -2.40 -9.39 17.18
C LEU A 129 -1.38 -10.53 16.99
N LYS A 130 -0.15 -10.39 17.53
CA LYS A 130 0.88 -11.44 17.49
C LYS A 130 0.43 -12.72 18.18
N THR A 131 -0.31 -12.61 19.28
CA THR A 131 -0.89 -13.76 19.98
C THR A 131 -1.96 -14.45 19.12
N ILE A 132 -2.90 -13.67 18.56
CA ILE A 132 -3.99 -14.19 17.71
C ILE A 132 -3.44 -14.89 16.45
N VAL A 133 -2.36 -14.37 15.84
CA VAL A 133 -1.74 -15.03 14.67
C VAL A 133 -0.80 -16.19 15.05
N GLY A 134 -0.61 -16.46 16.36
CA GLY A 134 0.20 -17.57 16.85
C GLY A 134 1.70 -17.31 16.94
N ASN A 135 2.15 -16.06 16.78
CA ASN A 135 3.57 -15.71 16.92
C ASN A 135 4.02 -15.64 18.39
N ILE A 136 3.10 -15.42 19.32
CA ILE A 136 3.32 -15.35 20.76
C ILE A 136 2.28 -16.22 21.44
N ALA A 137 2.67 -17.02 22.44
CA ALA A 137 1.73 -17.79 23.23
C ALA A 137 0.88 -16.88 24.13
N SER A 138 -0.40 -17.21 24.34
CA SER A 138 -1.23 -16.55 25.34
C SER A 138 -0.75 -16.92 26.75
N ILE A 139 -0.91 -16.00 27.70
CA ILE A 139 -0.65 -16.27 29.12
C ILE A 139 -1.76 -17.16 29.69
N SER A 140 -3.01 -16.83 29.40
CA SER A 140 -4.19 -17.62 29.76
C SER A 140 -5.34 -17.33 28.80
N GLY A 141 -6.44 -18.10 28.95
CA GLY A 141 -7.58 -17.99 28.05
C GLY A 141 -7.32 -18.64 26.70
N GLU A 142 -8.28 -18.52 25.81
CA GLU A 142 -8.25 -19.19 24.51
C GLU A 142 -8.87 -18.32 23.41
N PHE A 143 -8.51 -18.63 22.18
CA PHE A 143 -9.17 -18.08 21.00
C PHE A 143 -9.30 -19.17 19.93
N HIS A 144 -10.35 -19.07 19.16
CA HIS A 144 -10.64 -20.02 18.10
C HIS A 144 -10.99 -19.33 16.80
N PHE A 145 -10.36 -19.76 15.70
CA PHE A 145 -10.80 -19.44 14.36
C PHE A 145 -11.74 -20.53 13.85
N SER A 146 -12.77 -20.11 13.15
CA SER A 146 -13.60 -21.06 12.40
C SER A 146 -12.80 -21.77 11.30
N GLU A 147 -13.26 -22.93 10.91
CA GLU A 147 -12.66 -23.66 9.80
C GLU A 147 -12.62 -22.84 8.51
N GLN A 148 -11.64 -23.10 7.65
CA GLN A 148 -11.43 -22.44 6.35
C GLN A 148 -11.00 -20.97 6.41
N ILE A 149 -10.65 -20.44 7.59
CA ILE A 149 -10.10 -19.11 7.70
C ILE A 149 -8.65 -19.09 7.22
N LYS A 150 -8.38 -18.16 6.28
CA LYS A 150 -7.05 -17.87 5.77
C LYS A 150 -6.70 -16.44 6.14
N ILE A 151 -5.73 -16.31 7.03
CA ILE A 151 -5.31 -15.01 7.59
C ILE A 151 -4.30 -14.37 6.65
N GLY A 152 -4.53 -13.10 6.30
CA GLY A 152 -3.54 -12.19 5.77
C GLY A 152 -3.07 -11.28 6.91
N TYR A 153 -1.82 -11.39 7.32
CA TYR A 153 -1.28 -10.60 8.42
C TYR A 153 -0.28 -9.55 7.93
N TYR A 154 -0.53 -8.29 8.31
CA TYR A 154 0.40 -7.18 8.11
C TYR A 154 0.93 -6.71 9.45
N GLU A 155 2.19 -6.99 9.71
CA GLU A 155 2.89 -6.59 10.93
C GLU A 155 3.52 -5.19 10.76
N GLN A 156 3.45 -4.38 11.80
CA GLN A 156 4.05 -3.04 11.82
C GLN A 156 5.57 -3.07 11.62
N ASP A 157 6.26 -4.05 12.21
CA ASP A 157 7.71 -4.16 12.14
C ASP A 157 8.20 -4.50 10.73
N LEU A 158 9.21 -3.79 10.26
CA LEU A 158 9.84 -4.01 8.95
C LEU A 158 11.03 -4.98 9.05
N ASN A 159 10.86 -6.05 9.84
CA ASN A 159 11.88 -7.09 9.97
C ASN A 159 11.85 -8.00 8.74
N TRP A 160 12.99 -8.18 8.12
CA TRP A 160 13.18 -9.07 6.98
C TRP A 160 14.11 -10.21 7.40
N SER A 161 13.77 -11.44 7.04
CA SER A 161 14.63 -12.62 7.30
C SER A 161 15.98 -12.51 6.60
N ASN A 162 16.01 -11.86 5.45
CA ASN A 162 17.25 -11.50 4.73
C ASN A 162 17.06 -10.12 4.10
N ASP A 163 17.71 -9.12 4.66
CA ASP A 163 17.63 -7.72 4.22
C ASP A 163 18.53 -7.38 3.01
N SER A 164 19.36 -8.32 2.56
CA SER A 164 20.17 -8.21 1.34
C SER A 164 19.40 -8.60 0.08
N LEU A 165 18.22 -9.21 0.21
CA LEU A 165 17.37 -9.52 -0.93
C LEU A 165 16.74 -8.26 -1.53
N THR A 166 16.48 -8.30 -2.82
CA THR A 166 15.73 -7.25 -3.52
C THR A 166 14.22 -7.52 -3.41
N PRO A 167 13.36 -6.48 -3.53
CA PRO A 167 11.91 -6.66 -3.61
C PRO A 167 11.47 -7.74 -4.60
N LEU A 168 12.15 -7.81 -5.75
CA LEU A 168 11.88 -8.81 -6.78
C LEU A 168 12.15 -10.23 -6.27
N GLN A 169 13.28 -10.44 -5.60
CA GLN A 169 13.66 -11.74 -5.04
C GLN A 169 12.71 -12.14 -3.90
N ILE A 170 12.40 -11.23 -2.98
CA ILE A 170 11.48 -11.47 -1.86
C ILE A 170 10.12 -11.97 -2.38
N ILE A 171 9.53 -11.27 -3.35
CA ILE A 171 8.24 -11.67 -3.90
C ILE A 171 8.36 -12.96 -4.73
N SER A 172 9.45 -13.18 -5.45
CA SER A 172 9.70 -14.41 -6.21
C SER A 172 9.82 -15.65 -5.31
N GLU A 173 10.49 -15.51 -4.15
CA GLU A 173 10.60 -16.60 -3.17
C GLU A 173 9.25 -16.93 -2.52
N GLN A 174 8.45 -15.91 -2.19
CA GLN A 174 7.12 -16.10 -1.63
C GLN A 174 6.11 -16.67 -2.63
N PHE A 175 6.24 -16.29 -3.92
CA PHE A 175 5.30 -16.65 -4.99
C PHE A 175 6.02 -17.22 -6.21
N PRO A 176 6.58 -18.44 -6.12
CA PRO A 176 7.42 -19.03 -7.17
C PRO A 176 6.69 -19.33 -8.48
N LYS A 177 5.36 -19.27 -8.50
CA LYS A 177 4.53 -19.43 -9.70
C LYS A 177 4.44 -18.18 -10.55
N LEU A 178 4.78 -17.00 -10.00
CA LEU A 178 4.74 -15.74 -10.72
C LEU A 178 6.02 -15.53 -11.54
N ASN A 179 5.86 -15.08 -12.78
CA ASN A 179 7.03 -14.69 -13.57
C ASN A 179 7.50 -13.26 -13.21
N MET A 180 8.73 -12.92 -13.62
CA MET A 180 9.37 -11.64 -13.29
C MET A 180 8.56 -10.41 -13.75
N LYS A 181 7.83 -10.51 -14.86
CA LYS A 181 7.00 -9.42 -15.38
C LYS A 181 5.77 -9.20 -14.49
N GLU A 182 5.14 -10.27 -14.05
CA GLU A 182 4.01 -10.24 -13.13
C GLU A 182 4.42 -9.65 -11.78
N ILE A 183 5.55 -10.09 -11.22
CA ILE A 183 6.07 -9.56 -9.97
C ILE A 183 6.33 -8.05 -10.08
N ARG A 184 7.00 -7.58 -11.14
CA ARG A 184 7.20 -6.14 -11.38
C ARG A 184 5.88 -5.38 -11.50
N HIS A 185 4.89 -5.97 -12.15
CA HIS A 185 3.57 -5.38 -12.28
C HIS A 185 2.89 -5.20 -10.90
N HIS A 186 2.92 -6.24 -10.05
CA HIS A 186 2.35 -6.17 -8.70
C HIS A 186 3.09 -5.18 -7.81
N LEU A 187 4.43 -5.16 -7.82
CA LEU A 187 5.23 -4.18 -7.10
C LEU A 187 4.90 -2.74 -7.55
N ALA A 188 4.79 -2.52 -8.85
CA ALA A 188 4.39 -1.21 -9.39
C ALA A 188 2.96 -0.82 -8.99
N ALA A 189 2.03 -1.79 -8.95
CA ALA A 189 0.66 -1.56 -8.46
C ALA A 189 0.62 -1.16 -6.98
N CYS A 190 1.56 -1.62 -6.17
CA CYS A 190 1.75 -1.19 -4.78
C CYS A 190 2.48 0.16 -4.67
N GLY A 191 2.94 0.74 -5.77
CA GLY A 191 3.65 2.01 -5.80
C GLY A 191 5.16 1.90 -5.53
N VAL A 192 5.74 0.70 -5.67
CA VAL A 192 7.21 0.52 -5.67
C VAL A 192 7.74 1.01 -7.02
N LYS A 193 8.74 1.89 -6.98
CA LYS A 193 9.36 2.43 -8.20
C LYS A 193 10.23 1.37 -8.87
N ASP A 194 10.29 1.38 -10.20
CA ASP A 194 11.09 0.40 -10.96
C ASP A 194 12.59 0.45 -10.60
N THR A 195 13.11 1.63 -10.23
CA THR A 195 14.48 1.80 -9.74
C THR A 195 14.75 1.07 -8.42
N HIS A 196 13.74 0.84 -7.60
CA HIS A 196 13.85 0.20 -6.28
C HIS A 196 13.63 -1.31 -6.32
N VAL A 197 13.02 -1.83 -7.38
CA VAL A 197 12.69 -3.25 -7.52
C VAL A 197 13.93 -4.16 -7.48
N SER A 198 15.08 -3.64 -7.92
CA SER A 198 16.37 -4.36 -7.99
C SER A 198 17.40 -3.87 -6.97
N GLN A 199 17.02 -3.03 -6.01
CA GLN A 199 17.88 -2.61 -4.90
C GLN A 199 17.65 -3.50 -3.68
N GLU A 200 18.67 -3.70 -2.85
CA GLU A 200 18.54 -4.44 -1.60
C GLU A 200 17.52 -3.77 -0.67
N ILE A 201 16.67 -4.57 -0.02
CA ILE A 201 15.57 -4.05 0.81
C ILE A 201 16.06 -3.14 1.92
N ARG A 202 17.24 -3.43 2.53
CA ARG A 202 17.86 -2.60 3.58
C ARG A 202 18.22 -1.19 3.12
N THR A 203 18.38 -0.96 1.80
CA THR A 203 18.72 0.37 1.25
C THR A 203 17.49 1.21 0.95
N LEU A 204 16.30 0.61 1.03
CA LEU A 204 15.04 1.29 0.79
C LEU A 204 14.55 2.01 2.05
N SER A 205 13.84 3.13 1.84
CA SER A 205 13.15 3.82 2.94
C SER A 205 12.06 2.93 3.57
N GLY A 206 11.72 3.17 4.84
CA GLY A 206 10.65 2.43 5.52
C GLY A 206 9.33 2.43 4.74
N GLY A 207 8.97 3.53 4.07
CA GLY A 207 7.79 3.60 3.23
C GLY A 207 7.85 2.73 1.97
N GLU A 208 9.03 2.54 1.42
CA GLU A 208 9.23 1.65 0.27
C GLU A 208 9.20 0.18 0.70
N GLN A 209 9.82 -0.14 1.83
CA GLN A 209 9.75 -1.47 2.44
C GLN A 209 8.30 -1.85 2.79
N SER A 210 7.53 -0.92 3.37
CA SER A 210 6.10 -1.11 3.66
C SER A 210 5.28 -1.46 2.41
N LYS A 211 5.58 -0.84 1.27
CA LYS A 211 4.93 -1.16 -0.01
C LYS A 211 5.28 -2.55 -0.52
N VAL A 212 6.52 -3.02 -0.32
CA VAL A 212 6.93 -4.38 -0.67
C VAL A 212 6.20 -5.41 0.22
N LYS A 213 6.13 -5.15 1.53
CA LYS A 213 5.40 -6.00 2.48
C LYS A 213 3.90 -6.07 2.14
N LEU A 214 3.31 -4.91 1.79
CA LEU A 214 1.93 -4.83 1.32
C LEU A 214 1.72 -5.64 0.03
N CYS A 215 2.67 -5.60 -0.91
CA CYS A 215 2.60 -6.40 -2.14
C CYS A 215 2.51 -7.91 -1.84
N GLY A 216 3.33 -8.42 -0.91
CA GLY A 216 3.26 -9.82 -0.46
C GLY A 216 1.90 -10.17 0.14
N LEU A 217 1.35 -9.29 0.98
CA LEU A 217 0.01 -9.49 1.54
C LEU A 217 -1.08 -9.56 0.47
N LEU A 218 -1.04 -8.66 -0.52
CA LEU A 218 -2.05 -8.60 -1.58
C LEU A 218 -2.03 -9.82 -2.50
N LEU A 219 -0.89 -10.46 -2.66
CA LEU A 219 -0.71 -11.67 -3.44
C LEU A 219 -1.13 -12.94 -2.69
N SER A 220 -1.29 -12.84 -1.37
CA SER A 220 -1.70 -13.96 -0.51
C SER A 220 -3.23 -14.08 -0.47
N PRO A 221 -3.83 -15.19 -0.95
CA PRO A 221 -5.27 -15.38 -0.85
C PRO A 221 -5.71 -15.46 0.61
N CYS A 222 -6.65 -14.60 1.01
CA CYS A 222 -7.14 -14.54 2.38
C CYS A 222 -8.64 -14.18 2.43
N ASN A 223 -9.28 -14.50 3.55
CA ASN A 223 -10.64 -14.08 3.89
C ASN A 223 -10.72 -13.39 5.25
N PHE A 224 -9.60 -13.28 5.96
CA PHE A 224 -9.48 -12.54 7.19
C PHE A 224 -8.17 -11.73 7.21
N LEU A 225 -8.28 -10.42 7.26
CA LEU A 225 -7.13 -9.51 7.35
C LEU A 225 -6.90 -9.09 8.80
N ILE A 226 -5.67 -9.20 9.25
CA ILE A 226 -5.19 -8.66 10.53
C ILE A 226 -4.09 -7.65 10.20
N LEU A 227 -4.33 -6.37 10.50
CA LEU A 227 -3.49 -5.27 10.07
C LEU A 227 -3.03 -4.45 11.28
N ASP A 228 -1.72 -4.41 11.51
CA ASP A 228 -1.10 -3.64 12.60
C ASP A 228 -0.50 -2.35 12.05
N GLU A 229 -1.16 -1.21 12.29
CA GLU A 229 -0.76 0.14 11.85
C GLU A 229 -0.32 0.20 10.37
N PRO A 230 -1.12 -0.29 9.43
CA PRO A 230 -0.70 -0.45 8.02
C PRO A 230 -0.49 0.88 7.31
N THR A 231 -0.95 1.99 7.89
CA THR A 231 -0.77 3.35 7.34
C THR A 231 0.58 3.95 7.68
N ASN A 232 1.30 3.40 8.67
CA ASN A 232 2.62 3.88 9.03
C ASN A 232 3.58 3.77 7.84
N HIS A 233 4.35 4.82 7.63
CA HIS A 233 5.31 4.95 6.53
C HIS A 233 4.73 4.99 5.11
N LEU A 234 3.41 4.83 4.91
CA LEU A 234 2.79 4.98 3.59
C LEU A 234 2.60 6.46 3.23
N ASP A 235 2.83 6.79 1.95
CA ASP A 235 2.46 8.10 1.41
C ASP A 235 0.93 8.21 1.21
N ALA A 236 0.44 9.43 1.02
CA ALA A 236 -1.00 9.69 0.93
C ALA A 236 -1.69 8.92 -0.21
N GLU A 237 -1.00 8.71 -1.34
CA GLU A 237 -1.56 7.97 -2.49
C GLU A 237 -1.70 6.47 -2.16
N ALA A 238 -0.72 5.88 -1.45
CA ALA A 238 -0.77 4.49 -1.01
C ALA A 238 -1.80 4.28 0.11
N LYS A 239 -1.92 5.23 1.07
CA LYS A 239 -2.97 5.20 2.11
C LYS A 239 -4.37 5.20 1.49
N GLU A 240 -4.63 6.11 0.54
CA GLU A 240 -5.92 6.19 -0.16
C GLU A 240 -6.24 4.91 -0.93
N ALA A 241 -5.24 4.33 -1.59
CA ALA A 241 -5.41 3.08 -2.33
C ALA A 241 -5.70 1.91 -1.40
N LEU A 242 -5.00 1.80 -0.26
CA LEU A 242 -5.22 0.79 0.76
C LEU A 242 -6.63 0.93 1.37
N GLN A 243 -7.04 2.14 1.75
CA GLN A 243 -8.38 2.39 2.29
C GLN A 243 -9.47 1.92 1.33
N LYS A 244 -9.38 2.28 0.04
CA LYS A 244 -10.32 1.84 -0.98
C LYS A 244 -10.37 0.32 -1.15
N ALA A 245 -9.22 -0.34 -1.02
CA ALA A 245 -9.15 -1.80 -1.09
C ALA A 245 -9.81 -2.46 0.13
N LEU A 246 -9.57 -1.93 1.35
CA LEU A 246 -10.19 -2.43 2.60
C LEU A 246 -11.71 -2.23 2.60
N ILE A 247 -12.21 -1.10 2.09
CA ILE A 247 -13.65 -0.86 1.93
C ILE A 247 -14.30 -1.94 1.04
N LYS A 248 -13.63 -2.31 -0.05
CA LYS A 248 -14.15 -3.31 -1.01
C LYS A 248 -13.97 -4.75 -0.56
N PHE A 249 -13.05 -5.00 0.36
CA PHE A 249 -12.76 -6.34 0.84
C PHE A 249 -13.99 -6.95 1.54
N LYS A 250 -14.43 -8.12 1.06
CA LYS A 250 -15.64 -8.80 1.55
C LYS A 250 -15.39 -9.69 2.76
N GLY A 251 -14.13 -10.02 3.03
CA GLY A 251 -13.73 -10.78 4.22
C GLY A 251 -13.78 -9.94 5.48
N SER A 252 -13.45 -10.56 6.62
CA SER A 252 -13.39 -9.88 7.90
C SER A 252 -12.05 -9.18 8.09
N ILE A 253 -12.05 -8.10 8.88
CA ILE A 253 -10.85 -7.30 9.15
C ILE A 253 -10.72 -7.04 10.65
N ILE A 254 -9.52 -7.24 11.20
CA ILE A 254 -9.07 -6.57 12.42
C ILE A 254 -8.02 -5.54 12.01
N LEU A 255 -8.26 -4.29 12.36
CA LEU A 255 -7.35 -3.18 12.09
C LEU A 255 -6.93 -2.54 13.41
N VAL A 256 -5.62 -2.46 13.68
CA VAL A 256 -5.08 -1.53 14.67
C VAL A 256 -4.69 -0.25 13.93
N SER A 257 -5.24 0.88 14.34
CA SER A 257 -4.87 2.18 13.78
C SER A 257 -5.17 3.33 14.74
N HIS A 258 -4.30 4.34 14.71
CA HIS A 258 -4.51 5.62 15.40
C HIS A 258 -5.12 6.71 14.49
N GLU A 259 -5.19 6.47 13.19
CA GLU A 259 -5.71 7.44 12.22
C GLU A 259 -7.23 7.30 12.07
N ALA A 260 -8.03 7.99 12.90
CA ALA A 260 -9.49 7.93 12.86
C ALA A 260 -10.07 8.24 11.47
N SER A 261 -9.49 9.19 10.74
CA SER A 261 -9.88 9.53 9.37
C SER A 261 -9.66 8.39 8.35
N PHE A 262 -8.87 7.38 8.71
CA PHE A 262 -8.63 6.24 7.84
C PHE A 262 -9.74 5.19 7.91
N TYR A 263 -10.39 5.02 9.09
CA TYR A 263 -11.31 3.90 9.31
C TYR A 263 -12.75 4.29 9.63
N LEU A 264 -13.05 5.50 10.14
CA LEU A 264 -14.40 5.87 10.60
C LEU A 264 -15.49 5.73 9.53
N ASP A 265 -15.15 5.92 8.26
CA ASP A 265 -16.14 5.85 7.17
C ASP A 265 -16.54 4.42 6.77
N TRP A 266 -15.83 3.40 7.27
CA TRP A 266 -16.03 2.02 6.78
C TRP A 266 -15.91 0.93 7.85
N ALA A 267 -15.49 1.25 9.07
CA ALA A 267 -15.44 0.30 10.16
C ALA A 267 -16.88 0.02 10.69
N ASP A 268 -17.16 -1.24 11.04
CA ASP A 268 -18.45 -1.63 11.61
C ASP A 268 -18.46 -1.43 13.13
N SER A 269 -17.31 -1.61 13.78
CA SER A 269 -17.18 -1.51 15.23
C SER A 269 -15.76 -1.16 15.67
N ILE A 270 -15.66 -0.52 16.85
CA ILE A 270 -14.41 -0.16 17.49
C ILE A 270 -14.32 -0.89 18.83
N PHE A 271 -13.21 -1.60 19.02
CA PHE A 271 -12.87 -2.24 20.28
C PHE A 271 -11.82 -1.39 21.01
N HIS A 272 -12.22 -0.84 22.16
CA HIS A 272 -11.32 -0.10 23.03
C HIS A 272 -10.62 -1.06 23.98
N ILE A 273 -9.33 -1.33 23.72
CA ILE A 273 -8.60 -2.41 24.38
C ILE A 273 -8.44 -2.20 25.89
N GLU A 274 -8.32 -0.96 26.36
CA GLU A 274 -8.20 -0.66 27.80
C GLU A 274 -9.46 -0.93 28.59
N THR A 275 -10.61 -0.77 27.96
CA THR A 275 -11.92 -0.96 28.64
C THR A 275 -12.55 -2.31 28.35
N GLY A 276 -12.06 -3.02 27.34
CA GLY A 276 -12.66 -4.26 26.86
C GLY A 276 -14.04 -4.07 26.19
N LEU A 277 -14.40 -2.83 25.85
CA LEU A 277 -15.72 -2.50 25.29
C LEU A 277 -15.68 -2.43 23.77
N VAL A 278 -16.64 -3.08 23.13
CA VAL A 278 -16.91 -2.95 21.68
C VAL A 278 -18.05 -1.96 21.50
N LYS A 279 -17.83 -0.95 20.64
CA LYS A 279 -18.87 0.03 20.25
C LYS A 279 -19.08 -0.05 18.74
N GLY A 280 -20.31 0.01 18.28
CA GLY A 280 -20.65 0.25 16.87
C GLY A 280 -20.21 1.66 16.45
N VAL A 281 -19.82 1.82 15.18
CA VAL A 281 -19.44 3.12 14.56
C VAL A 281 -20.67 3.80 14.01
#